data_dd9f03312d42283332874200c0aa0d2a
#
_entry.id   dd9f03312d42283332874200c0aa0d2a
#
_cell.length_a   1.000
_cell.length_b   1.000
_cell.length_c   1.000
_cell.angle_alpha   90.00
_cell.angle_beta   90.00
_cell.angle_gamma   90.00
#
_symmetry.space_group_name_H-M   'P 1'
#
loop_
_entity.id
_entity.type
_entity.pdbx_description
1 polymer ?
#
loop_
_entity_poly.entity_id
_entity_poly.type
_entity_poly.pdbx_seq_one_letter_code
_entity_poly.pdbx_strand_id
1 'polypeptide(L)' 'MVKKQWEFISHDMNGIKIFDHQNKTLVTLTINPKGLECQHCGTNQCSHVEFMLTLPDIAKTVRQKIKAGWNLPDPDQ' A
#
# COMPACT_ATOMS: atom_id res chain seq x y z
N MET A 1 -19.84 2.71 -15.74
CA MET A 1 -18.70 3.39 -15.14
C MET A 1 -18.35 2.77 -13.80
N VAL A 2 -17.09 2.46 -13.60
CA VAL A 2 -16.64 1.79 -12.38
C VAL A 2 -16.24 2.86 -11.36
N LYS A 3 -16.87 2.83 -10.20
CA LYS A 3 -16.47 3.69 -9.11
C LYS A 3 -15.21 3.11 -8.46
N LYS A 4 -14.28 4.00 -8.08
CA LYS A 4 -13.13 3.57 -7.30
C LYS A 4 -13.63 3.09 -5.94
N GLN A 5 -13.31 1.85 -5.62
CA GLN A 5 -13.65 1.27 -4.34
C GLN A 5 -12.76 1.83 -3.23
N TRP A 6 -11.52 2.14 -3.56
CA TRP A 6 -10.53 2.69 -2.62
C TRP A 6 -9.93 3.96 -3.19
N GLU A 7 -9.61 4.88 -2.29
CA GLU A 7 -9.03 6.16 -2.66
C GLU A 7 -7.74 6.40 -1.88
N PHE A 8 -6.70 6.81 -2.60
CA PHE A 8 -5.43 7.20 -1.96
C PHE A 8 -5.64 8.51 -1.20
N ILE A 9 -5.27 8.52 0.10
CA ILE A 9 -5.43 9.70 0.93
C ILE A 9 -4.10 10.39 1.15
N SER A 10 -3.12 9.67 1.69
CA SER A 10 -1.83 10.26 2.00
C SER A 10 -0.75 9.21 2.08
N HIS A 11 0.49 9.68 2.00
CA HIS A 11 1.67 8.83 2.07
C HIS A 11 2.72 9.61 2.87
N ASP A 12 3.27 8.97 3.90
CA ASP A 12 4.33 9.57 4.71
C ASP A 12 5.41 8.52 4.99
N MET A 13 6.37 8.87 5.88
CA MET A 13 7.48 7.98 6.19
C MET A 13 7.05 6.70 6.90
N ASN A 14 5.89 6.73 7.54
CA ASN A 14 5.40 5.60 8.33
C ASN A 14 4.49 4.67 7.53
N GLY A 15 3.95 5.15 6.43
CA GLY A 15 3.07 4.31 5.64
C GLY A 15 2.15 5.08 4.72
N ILE A 16 1.10 4.39 4.31
CA ILE A 16 0.17 4.87 3.31
C ILE A 16 -1.23 4.75 3.88
N LYS A 17 -2.05 5.77 3.62
CA LYS A 17 -3.45 5.74 4.03
C LYS A 17 -4.34 5.77 2.80
N ILE A 18 -5.27 4.84 2.75
CA ILE A 18 -6.29 4.78 1.71
C ILE A 18 -7.66 4.71 2.37
N PHE A 19 -8.67 5.24 1.67
CA PHE A 19 -10.03 5.19 2.16
C PHE A 19 -10.81 4.13 1.39
N ASP A 20 -11.42 3.21 2.13
CA ASP A 20 -12.28 2.18 1.56
C ASP A 20 -13.70 2.70 1.54
N HIS A 21 -14.17 3.10 0.36
CA HIS A 21 -15.52 3.67 0.20
C HIS A 21 -16.61 2.64 0.40
N GLN A 22 -16.32 1.38 0.15
CA GLN A 22 -17.32 0.32 0.31
C GLN A 22 -17.63 0.11 1.79
N ASN A 23 -16.62 0.10 2.64
CA ASN A 23 -16.76 -0.13 4.07
C ASN A 23 -16.69 1.17 4.88
N LYS A 24 -16.48 2.30 4.20
CA LYS A 24 -16.37 3.64 4.83
C LYS A 24 -15.34 3.64 5.94
N THR A 25 -14.19 3.04 5.68
CA THR A 25 -13.13 2.85 6.65
C THR A 25 -11.81 3.36 6.12
N LEU A 26 -11.06 4.04 6.97
CA LEU A 26 -9.70 4.45 6.65
C LEU A 26 -8.77 3.25 6.89
N VAL A 27 -8.03 2.87 5.86
CA VAL A 27 -7.11 1.74 5.94
C VAL A 27 -5.68 2.26 5.93
N THR A 28 -4.90 1.80 6.90
CA THR A 28 -3.49 2.19 7.02
C THR A 28 -2.60 1.01 6.67
N LEU A 29 -1.65 1.24 5.78
CA LEU A 29 -0.65 0.24 5.42
C LEU A 29 0.71 0.76 5.86
N THR A 30 1.47 -0.07 6.58
CA THR A 30 2.78 0.31 7.08
C THR A 30 3.87 -0.33 6.22
N ILE A 31 4.94 0.43 6.00
CA ILE A 31 6.11 -0.04 5.26
C ILE A 31 7.29 -0.03 6.21
N ASN A 32 8.03 -1.15 6.28
CA ASN A 32 9.22 -1.24 7.10
C ASN A 32 10.23 -2.15 6.40
N PRO A 33 11.50 -2.18 6.88
CA PRO A 33 12.53 -2.96 6.18
C PRO A 33 12.26 -4.46 6.11
N LYS A 34 11.40 -4.99 6.97
CA LYS A 34 11.07 -6.40 6.98
C LYS A 34 9.87 -6.73 6.10
N GLY A 35 9.11 -5.73 5.69
CA GLY A 35 7.96 -5.99 4.85
C GLY A 35 6.93 -4.89 4.87
N LEU A 36 5.78 -5.21 4.33
CA LEU A 36 4.64 -4.32 4.17
C LEU A 36 3.44 -5.00 4.80
N GLU A 37 2.66 -4.24 5.56
CA GLU A 37 1.51 -4.82 6.25
C GLU A 37 0.31 -3.89 6.17
N CYS A 38 -0.85 -4.47 5.89
CA CYS A 38 -2.13 -3.77 5.98
C CYS A 38 -2.64 -3.89 7.41
N GLN A 39 -2.77 -2.76 8.09
CA GLN A 39 -3.23 -2.77 9.48
C GLN A 39 -4.67 -3.23 9.61
N HIS A 40 -5.47 -2.99 8.58
CA HIS A 40 -6.87 -3.39 8.60
C HIS A 40 -7.03 -4.91 8.48
N CYS A 41 -6.25 -5.54 7.60
CA CYS A 41 -6.34 -6.97 7.34
C CYS A 41 -5.38 -7.80 8.19
N GLY A 42 -4.37 -7.16 8.77
CA GLY A 42 -3.36 -7.86 9.56
C GLY A 42 -2.44 -8.74 8.73
N THR A 43 -2.31 -8.46 7.43
CA THR A 43 -1.53 -9.28 6.53
C THR A 43 -0.85 -8.40 5.47
N ASN A 44 0.16 -8.97 4.81
CA ASN A 44 0.81 -8.31 3.69
C ASN A 44 0.29 -8.80 2.33
N GLN A 45 -0.76 -9.59 2.32
CA GLN A 45 -1.32 -10.19 1.10
C GLN A 45 -2.81 -9.94 1.00
N CYS A 46 -3.22 -8.69 0.98
CA CYS A 46 -4.62 -8.35 0.84
C CYS A 46 -4.81 -7.41 -0.36
N SER A 47 -6.09 -7.20 -0.71
CA SER A 47 -6.42 -6.35 -1.85
C SER A 47 -5.93 -4.92 -1.67
N HIS A 48 -5.86 -4.44 -0.43
CA HIS A 48 -5.38 -3.10 -0.16
C HIS A 48 -3.90 -2.95 -0.53
N VAL A 49 -3.10 -3.98 -0.25
CA VAL A 49 -1.68 -3.99 -0.62
C VAL A 49 -1.55 -3.97 -2.15
N GLU A 50 -2.34 -4.80 -2.84
CA GLU A 50 -2.32 -4.82 -4.30
C GLU A 50 -2.70 -3.47 -4.88
N PHE A 51 -3.73 -2.85 -4.33
CA PHE A 51 -4.17 -1.54 -4.80
C PHE A 51 -3.06 -0.49 -4.64
N MET A 52 -2.41 -0.44 -3.49
CA MET A 52 -1.38 0.56 -3.26
C MET A 52 -0.18 0.37 -4.20
N LEU A 53 0.13 -0.87 -4.56
CA LEU A 53 1.24 -1.14 -5.46
C LEU A 53 0.95 -0.74 -6.91
N THR A 54 -0.32 -0.49 -7.26
CA THR A 54 -0.68 0.03 -8.58
C THR A 54 -0.51 1.54 -8.69
N LEU A 55 -0.35 2.23 -7.57
CA LEU A 55 -0.18 3.69 -7.57
C LEU A 55 1.25 4.02 -7.98
N PRO A 56 1.44 4.87 -9.01
CA PRO A 56 2.80 5.11 -9.56
C PRO A 56 3.79 5.63 -8.54
N ASP A 57 3.39 6.58 -7.68
CA ASP A 57 4.29 7.16 -6.69
C ASP A 57 4.69 6.14 -5.65
N ILE A 58 3.74 5.30 -5.24
CA ILE A 58 3.99 4.26 -4.25
C ILE A 58 4.88 3.18 -4.84
N ALA A 59 4.59 2.75 -6.07
CA ALA A 59 5.41 1.75 -6.74
C ALA A 59 6.87 2.22 -6.87
N LYS A 60 7.06 3.50 -7.20
CA LYS A 60 8.39 4.07 -7.30
C LYS A 60 9.12 4.04 -5.96
N THR A 61 8.43 4.43 -4.89
CA THR A 61 9.00 4.39 -3.55
C THR A 61 9.37 2.98 -3.14
N VAL A 62 8.49 2.01 -3.40
CA VAL A 62 8.73 0.61 -3.07
C VAL A 62 9.96 0.09 -3.81
N ARG A 63 10.08 0.40 -5.11
CA ARG A 63 11.24 -0.03 -5.89
C ARG A 63 12.54 0.53 -5.31
N GLN A 64 12.53 1.79 -4.88
CA GLN A 64 13.71 2.41 -4.28
C GLN A 64 14.08 1.73 -2.96
N LYS A 65 13.09 1.39 -2.14
CA LYS A 65 13.34 0.70 -0.87
C LYS A 65 13.87 -0.71 -1.10
N ILE A 66 13.36 -1.41 -2.11
CA ILE A 66 13.87 -2.73 -2.46
C ILE A 66 15.35 -2.65 -2.85
N LYS A 67 15.74 -1.63 -3.61
CA LYS A 67 17.14 -1.42 -3.96
C LYS A 67 18.00 -1.14 -2.74
N ALA A 68 17.42 -0.56 -1.71
CA ALA A 68 18.12 -0.27 -0.45
C ALA A 68 18.19 -1.50 0.46
N GLY A 69 17.63 -2.62 0.05
CA GLY A 69 17.70 -3.86 0.81
C GLY A 69 16.45 -4.21 1.60
N TRP A 70 15.38 -3.44 1.43
CA TRP A 70 14.13 -3.72 2.13
C TRP A 70 13.42 -4.93 1.50
N ASN A 71 12.81 -5.74 2.35
CA ASN A 71 12.10 -6.95 1.91
C ASN A 71 10.63 -6.61 1.64
N LEU A 72 10.37 -6.03 0.47
CA LEU A 72 9.03 -5.59 0.08
C LEU A 72 8.57 -6.34 -1.16
N PRO A 73 7.23 -6.46 -1.37
CA PRO A 73 6.72 -7.05 -2.60
C PRO A 73 7.06 -6.18 -3.81
N ASP A 74 7.45 -6.82 -4.90
CA ASP A 74 7.84 -6.12 -6.12
C ASP A 74 6.58 -5.65 -6.86
N PRO A 75 6.41 -4.34 -7.07
CA PRO A 75 5.24 -3.83 -7.78
C PRO A 75 5.20 -4.17 -9.25
N ASP A 76 6.32 -4.66 -9.81
CA ASP A 76 6.41 -4.99 -11.24
C ASP A 76 6.11 -6.48 -11.53
N GLN A 77 5.72 -7.21 -10.52
CA GLN A 77 5.33 -8.61 -10.71
C GLN A 77 3.85 -8.73 -11.01
#